data_a1efb07d1932b8061754369e0321613d
#
_entry.id   a1efb07d1932b8061754369e0321613d
#
_cell.length_a   1.000
_cell.length_b   1.000
_cell.length_c   1.000
_cell.angle_alpha   90.00
_cell.angle_beta   90.00
_cell.angle_gamma   90.00
#
_symmetry.space_group_name_H-M   'P 1'
#
loop_
_entity.id
_entity.type
_entity.pdbx_description
1 polymer ?
#
loop_
_entity_poly.entity_id
_entity_poly.type
_entity_poly.pdbx_seq_one_letter_code
_entity_poly.pdbx_strand_id
1 'polypeptide(L)'
;DEALRQQGLLDGVKTNPLIYLIQDYEPGFYAWSSEYMLAKSTYQSNIPTIAVFNSRELKGFFTDNHFSFEKEYVFDPFLNTKLADKLSEHRGVVAKRKQVLVYGRPGTPRNAFGLVVESLRRWIETDEAAKQWDFLSAGEQHPPVLLAEGRYLSSVGKLSLDDYAVLLSESYAGVSLMVSPHPSYPPLEMAAFGVQVVTNQYDCKDLSTFSPNITSLNRATPREVSSALHDICSNFKSEVSCANVLKSYLECPDPYPFISEIEDLIKRK
;
A
#
# COMPACT_ATOMS: atom_id res chain seq x y z
N ASP A 1 4.03 -21.65 -6.48
CA ASP A 1 4.33 -22.87 -5.70
C ASP A 1 4.26 -24.13 -6.56
N GLU A 2 3.18 -24.35 -7.33
CA GLU A 2 3.06 -25.52 -8.21
C GLU A 2 4.11 -25.55 -9.34
N ALA A 3 4.42 -24.39 -9.93
CA ALA A 3 5.48 -24.28 -10.93
C ALA A 3 6.86 -24.62 -10.36
N LEU A 4 7.15 -24.18 -9.13
CA LEU A 4 8.39 -24.53 -8.41
C LEU A 4 8.44 -26.03 -8.06
N ARG A 5 7.32 -26.61 -7.66
CA ARG A 5 7.22 -28.07 -7.38
C ARG A 5 7.41 -28.91 -8.64
N GLN A 6 6.77 -28.54 -9.76
CA GLN A 6 6.92 -29.24 -11.03
C GLN A 6 8.36 -29.10 -11.57
N GLN A 7 9.00 -27.95 -11.38
CA GLN A 7 10.38 -27.72 -11.80
C GLN A 7 11.39 -28.51 -10.94
N GLY A 8 11.15 -28.64 -9.63
CA GLY A 8 11.95 -29.49 -8.73
C GLY A 8 11.85 -31.00 -9.06
N LEU A 9 10.75 -31.44 -9.67
CA LEU A 9 10.59 -32.80 -10.17
C LEU A 9 11.42 -33.09 -11.45
N LEU A 10 11.94 -32.06 -12.09
CA LEU A 10 12.76 -32.12 -13.31
C LEU A 10 14.26 -31.96 -13.02
N ASP A 11 14.70 -32.24 -11.79
CA ASP A 11 16.12 -32.23 -11.41
C ASP A 11 16.94 -33.10 -12.36
N GLY A 12 17.88 -32.43 -13.09
CA GLY A 12 18.72 -33.05 -14.11
C GLY A 12 18.35 -32.72 -15.56
N VAL A 13 17.22 -32.05 -15.81
CA VAL A 13 16.89 -31.48 -17.11
C VAL A 13 17.31 -30.00 -17.13
N LYS A 14 17.86 -29.50 -18.24
CA LYS A 14 18.09 -28.04 -18.42
C LYS A 14 16.75 -27.32 -18.22
N THR A 15 16.58 -26.68 -17.07
CA THR A 15 15.37 -25.94 -16.76
C THR A 15 15.48 -24.51 -17.24
N ASN A 16 14.42 -23.98 -17.84
CA ASN A 16 14.32 -22.56 -18.13
C ASN A 16 14.30 -21.78 -16.80
N PRO A 17 14.84 -20.55 -16.74
CA PRO A 17 14.75 -19.74 -15.55
C PRO A 17 13.29 -19.46 -15.21
N LEU A 18 12.99 -19.47 -13.92
CA LEU A 18 11.70 -19.02 -13.40
C LEU A 18 11.64 -17.49 -13.46
N ILE A 19 10.61 -16.93 -14.08
CA ILE A 19 10.31 -15.51 -13.93
C ILE A 19 9.35 -15.36 -12.76
N TYR A 20 9.80 -14.69 -11.69
CA TYR A 20 9.02 -14.52 -10.48
C TYR A 20 8.65 -13.04 -10.29
N LEU A 21 7.37 -12.71 -10.48
CA LEU A 21 6.83 -11.40 -10.14
C LEU A 21 6.58 -11.34 -8.63
N ILE A 22 7.47 -10.70 -7.91
CA ILE A 22 7.44 -10.57 -6.46
C ILE A 22 6.66 -9.28 -6.12
N GLN A 23 5.43 -9.47 -5.61
CA GLN A 23 4.51 -8.37 -5.30
C GLN A 23 4.50 -7.98 -3.82
N ASP A 24 5.00 -8.83 -2.96
CA ASP A 24 5.14 -8.59 -1.51
C ASP A 24 6.11 -9.63 -0.93
N TYR A 25 6.46 -9.50 0.34
CA TYR A 25 7.15 -10.55 1.08
C TYR A 25 6.10 -11.57 1.58
N GLU A 26 5.78 -12.54 0.75
CA GLU A 26 4.69 -13.49 0.96
C GLU A 26 4.77 -14.29 2.27
N PRO A 27 5.96 -14.64 2.82
CA PRO A 27 6.02 -15.25 4.14
C PRO A 27 5.32 -14.44 5.24
N GLY A 28 5.33 -13.10 5.13
CA GLY A 28 4.63 -12.20 6.03
C GLY A 28 3.09 -12.31 6.00
N PHE A 29 2.51 -13.08 5.07
CA PHE A 29 1.06 -13.34 5.04
C PHE A 29 0.64 -14.39 6.06
N TYR A 30 1.59 -15.14 6.59
CA TYR A 30 1.39 -16.25 7.51
C TYR A 30 1.95 -15.88 8.90
N ALA A 31 1.33 -16.36 9.96
CA ALA A 31 1.96 -16.40 11.26
C ALA A 31 3.25 -17.25 11.20
N TRP A 32 4.10 -17.19 12.21
CA TRP A 32 5.28 -18.04 12.31
C TRP A 32 4.84 -19.50 12.39
N SER A 33 4.92 -20.19 11.26
CA SER A 33 4.30 -21.51 11.05
C SER A 33 5.02 -22.26 9.94
N SER A 34 4.56 -23.47 9.64
CA SER A 34 5.04 -24.26 8.50
C SER A 34 4.82 -23.52 7.18
N GLU A 35 3.68 -22.84 7.04
CA GLU A 35 3.33 -22.05 5.85
C GLU A 35 4.30 -20.89 5.65
N TYR A 36 4.69 -20.19 6.73
CA TYR A 36 5.73 -19.18 6.69
C TYR A 36 7.05 -19.75 6.15
N MET A 37 7.48 -20.90 6.66
CA MET A 37 8.74 -21.52 6.24
C MET A 37 8.69 -21.97 4.78
N LEU A 38 7.58 -22.56 4.34
CA LEU A 38 7.37 -22.98 2.95
C LEU A 38 7.37 -21.78 2.01
N ALA A 39 6.66 -20.71 2.35
CA ALA A 39 6.66 -19.47 1.55
C ALA A 39 8.06 -18.86 1.47
N LYS A 40 8.82 -18.82 2.58
CA LYS A 40 10.20 -18.34 2.59
C LYS A 40 11.14 -19.18 1.73
N SER A 41 10.96 -20.51 1.71
CA SER A 41 11.80 -21.42 0.92
C SER A 41 11.68 -21.20 -0.60
N THR A 42 10.61 -20.58 -1.08
CA THR A 42 10.45 -20.24 -2.51
C THR A 42 11.50 -19.24 -2.99
N TYR A 43 11.98 -18.36 -2.10
CA TYR A 43 13.04 -17.40 -2.40
C TYR A 43 14.45 -17.96 -2.20
N GLN A 44 14.59 -19.15 -1.67
CA GLN A 44 15.85 -19.82 -1.36
C GLN A 44 16.08 -21.06 -2.26
N SER A 45 15.34 -21.14 -3.36
CA SER A 45 15.42 -22.25 -4.32
C SER A 45 16.73 -22.18 -5.11
N ASN A 46 17.29 -23.35 -5.47
CA ASN A 46 18.41 -23.48 -6.40
C ASN A 46 17.99 -23.32 -7.87
N ILE A 47 16.73 -23.05 -8.15
CA ILE A 47 16.24 -22.84 -9.51
C ILE A 47 16.67 -21.45 -9.97
N PRO A 48 17.32 -21.33 -11.15
CA PRO A 48 17.65 -20.03 -11.72
C PRO A 48 16.40 -19.16 -11.81
N THR A 49 16.39 -18.04 -11.09
CA THR A 49 15.22 -17.18 -10.95
C THR A 49 15.54 -15.76 -11.41
N ILE A 50 14.70 -15.24 -12.28
CA ILE A 50 14.67 -13.83 -12.68
C ILE A 50 13.57 -13.18 -11.83
N ALA A 51 13.98 -12.38 -10.84
CA ALA A 51 13.05 -11.68 -9.94
C ALA A 51 12.63 -10.34 -10.54
N VAL A 52 11.33 -10.05 -10.50
CA VAL A 52 10.75 -8.76 -10.89
C VAL A 52 9.99 -8.21 -9.70
N PHE A 53 10.50 -7.14 -9.10
CA PHE A 53 9.90 -6.49 -7.94
C PHE A 53 9.00 -5.33 -8.35
N ASN A 54 7.88 -5.15 -7.68
CA ASN A 54 6.92 -4.09 -7.95
C ASN A 54 7.15 -2.82 -7.10
N SER A 55 8.29 -2.72 -6.41
CA SER A 55 8.78 -1.49 -5.80
C SER A 55 10.25 -1.61 -5.38
N ARG A 56 10.92 -0.45 -5.26
CA ARG A 56 12.31 -0.38 -4.79
C ARG A 56 12.43 -0.75 -3.31
N GLU A 57 11.44 -0.40 -2.50
CA GLU A 57 11.41 -0.74 -1.08
C GLU A 57 11.36 -2.26 -0.90
N LEU A 58 10.51 -2.94 -1.67
CA LEU A 58 10.43 -4.39 -1.63
C LEU A 58 11.74 -5.03 -2.08
N LYS A 59 12.34 -4.56 -3.19
CA LYS A 59 13.67 -5.03 -3.62
C LYS A 59 14.72 -4.79 -2.54
N GLY A 60 14.77 -3.61 -1.93
CA GLY A 60 15.68 -3.28 -0.84
C GLY A 60 15.56 -4.26 0.32
N PHE A 61 14.33 -4.56 0.75
CA PHE A 61 14.07 -5.54 1.80
C PHE A 61 14.66 -6.92 1.48
N PHE A 62 14.51 -7.41 0.25
CA PHE A 62 15.08 -8.69 -0.15
C PHE A 62 16.62 -8.66 -0.14
N THR A 63 17.22 -7.56 -0.60
CA THR A 63 18.68 -7.37 -0.58
C THR A 63 19.21 -7.34 0.85
N ASP A 64 18.58 -6.57 1.75
CA ASP A 64 18.99 -6.43 3.15
C ASP A 64 18.84 -7.74 3.93
N ASN A 65 17.88 -8.58 3.54
CA ASN A 65 17.67 -9.92 4.08
C ASN A 65 18.47 -11.02 3.36
N HIS A 66 19.45 -10.64 2.53
CA HIS A 66 20.39 -11.54 1.85
C HIS A 66 19.76 -12.54 0.89
N PHE A 67 18.59 -12.25 0.34
CA PHE A 67 18.06 -12.97 -0.81
C PHE A 67 18.80 -12.55 -2.07
N SER A 68 19.04 -13.49 -2.97
CA SER A 68 19.71 -13.23 -4.25
C SER A 68 19.08 -14.06 -5.37
N PHE A 69 19.03 -13.48 -6.55
CA PHE A 69 18.45 -14.09 -7.74
C PHE A 69 19.44 -14.02 -8.91
N GLU A 70 19.25 -14.82 -9.96
CA GLU A 70 20.12 -14.80 -11.16
C GLU A 70 20.13 -13.42 -11.82
N LYS A 71 18.94 -12.80 -11.92
CA LYS A 71 18.73 -11.41 -12.32
C LYS A 71 17.60 -10.78 -11.54
N GLU A 72 17.69 -9.47 -11.41
CA GLU A 72 16.72 -8.68 -10.65
C GLU A 72 16.29 -7.45 -11.44
N TYR A 73 15.00 -7.26 -11.57
CA TYR A 73 14.38 -6.08 -12.14
C TYR A 73 13.43 -5.45 -11.15
N VAL A 74 13.17 -4.17 -11.31
CA VAL A 74 12.24 -3.43 -10.46
C VAL A 74 11.46 -2.43 -11.30
N PHE A 75 10.19 -2.29 -11.02
CA PHE A 75 9.38 -1.16 -11.45
C PHE A 75 8.75 -0.50 -10.23
N ASP A 76 8.65 0.83 -10.27
CA ASP A 76 8.05 1.57 -9.17
C ASP A 76 6.53 1.65 -9.36
N PRO A 77 5.75 1.79 -8.27
CA PRO A 77 4.32 2.06 -8.36
C PRO A 77 4.04 3.29 -9.21
N PHE A 78 2.97 3.26 -9.97
CA PHE A 78 2.45 4.38 -10.73
C PHE A 78 0.93 4.46 -10.59
N LEU A 79 0.39 5.68 -10.75
CA LEU A 79 -1.03 5.91 -10.58
C LEU A 79 -1.82 5.20 -11.69
N ASN A 80 -2.90 4.52 -11.31
CA ASN A 80 -3.79 3.91 -12.28
C ASN A 80 -4.30 4.96 -13.28
N THR A 81 -4.31 4.64 -14.58
CA THR A 81 -4.66 5.59 -15.65
C THR A 81 -6.02 6.23 -15.46
N LYS A 82 -7.05 5.48 -15.04
CA LYS A 82 -8.38 6.03 -14.75
C LYS A 82 -8.37 7.00 -13.57
N LEU A 83 -7.57 6.72 -12.54
CA LEU A 83 -7.42 7.66 -11.42
C LEU A 83 -6.65 8.91 -11.86
N ALA A 84 -5.65 8.77 -12.73
CA ALA A 84 -4.93 9.90 -13.29
C ALA A 84 -5.84 10.81 -14.14
N ASP A 85 -6.71 10.22 -14.97
CA ASP A 85 -7.70 10.96 -15.74
C ASP A 85 -8.64 11.74 -14.82
N LYS A 86 -9.17 11.10 -13.76
CA LYS A 86 -10.01 11.76 -12.76
C LYS A 86 -9.29 12.86 -12.01
N LEU A 87 -8.03 12.64 -11.65
CA LEU A 87 -7.20 13.64 -10.99
C LEU A 87 -7.02 14.88 -11.88
N SER A 88 -6.84 14.69 -13.19
CA SER A 88 -6.67 15.78 -14.15
C SER A 88 -7.92 16.68 -14.30
N GLU A 89 -9.12 16.13 -14.08
CA GLU A 89 -10.39 16.86 -14.11
C GLU A 89 -10.45 17.98 -13.04
N HIS A 90 -9.75 17.83 -11.92
CA HIS A 90 -9.75 18.77 -10.78
C HIS A 90 -8.85 20.00 -10.96
N ARG A 91 -8.13 20.14 -12.07
CA ARG A 91 -7.21 21.28 -12.34
C ARG A 91 -6.24 21.59 -11.19
N GLY A 92 -5.85 20.55 -10.43
CA GLY A 92 -4.89 20.65 -9.35
C GLY A 92 -5.44 21.09 -7.99
N VAL A 93 -6.75 21.35 -7.84
CA VAL A 93 -7.40 21.70 -6.57
C VAL A 93 -8.66 20.88 -6.37
N VAL A 94 -8.87 20.37 -5.15
CA VAL A 94 -10.07 19.61 -4.75
C VAL A 94 -10.68 20.18 -3.48
N ALA A 95 -12.03 20.18 -3.43
CA ALA A 95 -12.79 20.52 -2.24
C ALA A 95 -12.79 19.32 -1.27
N LYS A 96 -12.54 19.61 0.00
CA LYS A 96 -12.44 18.60 1.06
C LYS A 96 -13.56 18.75 2.10
N ARG A 97 -13.97 17.60 2.63
CA ARG A 97 -14.89 17.49 3.77
C ARG A 97 -14.13 17.05 5.02
N LYS A 98 -14.68 17.29 6.19
CA LYS A 98 -14.21 16.71 7.46
C LYS A 98 -14.49 15.20 7.47
N GLN A 99 -13.74 14.47 6.69
CA GLN A 99 -13.89 13.04 6.46
C GLN A 99 -12.54 12.34 6.54
N VAL A 100 -12.49 11.27 7.32
CA VAL A 100 -11.35 10.35 7.43
C VAL A 100 -11.66 9.11 6.62
N LEU A 101 -10.82 8.84 5.63
CA LEU A 101 -10.87 7.63 4.83
C LEU A 101 -9.89 6.58 5.38
N VAL A 102 -10.41 5.45 5.78
CA VAL A 102 -9.62 4.28 6.18
C VAL A 102 -9.53 3.30 5.01
N TYR A 103 -8.32 2.86 4.66
CA TYR A 103 -8.18 1.67 3.84
C TYR A 103 -8.40 0.45 4.73
N GLY A 104 -9.65 -0.01 4.79
CA GLY A 104 -10.14 -1.02 5.72
C GLY A 104 -10.29 -2.40 5.09
N ARG A 105 -9.47 -3.33 5.57
CA ARG A 105 -9.53 -4.74 5.17
C ARG A 105 -9.39 -5.64 6.39
N PRO A 106 -10.48 -5.83 7.18
CA PRO A 106 -10.44 -6.64 8.40
C PRO A 106 -10.01 -8.08 8.17
N GLY A 107 -10.28 -8.66 6.99
CA GLY A 107 -9.83 -10.00 6.59
C GLY A 107 -8.35 -10.10 6.21
N THR A 108 -7.61 -8.98 6.18
CA THR A 108 -6.20 -8.95 5.79
C THR A 108 -5.34 -8.45 6.97
N PRO A 109 -4.74 -9.35 7.78
CA PRO A 109 -4.05 -8.99 9.04
C PRO A 109 -2.98 -7.92 8.89
N ARG A 110 -2.22 -7.93 7.79
CA ARG A 110 -1.15 -6.95 7.54
C ARG A 110 -1.64 -5.50 7.35
N ASN A 111 -2.94 -5.28 7.10
CA ASN A 111 -3.53 -3.94 7.05
C ASN A 111 -3.85 -3.36 8.45
N ALA A 112 -3.59 -4.12 9.50
CA ALA A 112 -3.68 -3.70 10.90
C ALA A 112 -5.01 -2.99 11.23
N PHE A 113 -6.14 -3.48 10.68
CA PHE A 113 -7.45 -2.84 10.81
C PHE A 113 -7.87 -2.61 12.27
N GLY A 114 -7.63 -3.58 13.15
CA GLY A 114 -7.92 -3.44 14.58
C GLY A 114 -7.15 -2.28 15.22
N LEU A 115 -5.87 -2.09 14.86
CA LEU A 115 -5.06 -0.97 15.32
C LEU A 115 -5.64 0.38 14.85
N VAL A 116 -6.10 0.45 13.61
CA VAL A 116 -6.75 1.67 13.08
C VAL A 116 -8.01 1.98 13.88
N VAL A 117 -8.87 1.00 14.14
CA VAL A 117 -10.10 1.18 14.95
C VAL A 117 -9.77 1.71 16.33
N GLU A 118 -8.82 1.12 17.04
CA GLU A 118 -8.40 1.58 18.37
C GLU A 118 -7.81 3.01 18.34
N SER A 119 -7.11 3.35 17.24
CA SER A 119 -6.58 4.71 17.05
C SER A 119 -7.68 5.76 16.88
N LEU A 120 -8.71 5.43 16.10
CA LEU A 120 -9.87 6.32 15.91
C LEU A 120 -10.67 6.48 17.19
N ARG A 121 -10.90 5.40 17.94
CA ARG A 121 -11.55 5.43 19.27
C ARG A 121 -10.82 6.37 20.20
N ARG A 122 -9.50 6.16 20.30
CA ARG A 122 -8.64 7.00 21.15
C ARG A 122 -8.71 8.47 20.73
N TRP A 123 -8.66 8.77 19.43
CA TRP A 123 -8.73 10.16 18.96
C TRP A 123 -10.05 10.81 19.35
N ILE A 124 -11.20 10.13 19.16
CA ILE A 124 -12.53 10.64 19.55
C ILE A 124 -12.66 10.82 21.07
N GLU A 125 -12.04 9.96 21.88
CA GLU A 125 -12.03 10.06 23.33
C GLU A 125 -11.20 11.24 23.84
N THR A 126 -10.09 11.56 23.16
CA THR A 126 -9.13 12.57 23.62
C THR A 126 -9.31 13.95 22.97
N ASP A 127 -10.11 14.04 21.91
CA ASP A 127 -10.32 15.27 21.13
C ASP A 127 -11.79 15.45 20.74
N GLU A 128 -12.46 16.41 21.38
CA GLU A 128 -13.86 16.73 21.07
C GLU A 128 -14.07 17.15 19.60
N ALA A 129 -13.04 17.77 18.94
CA ALA A 129 -13.12 18.15 17.54
C ALA A 129 -13.23 16.94 16.62
N ALA A 130 -12.71 15.77 17.03
CA ALA A 130 -12.81 14.53 16.27
C ALA A 130 -14.28 14.09 16.05
N LYS A 131 -15.19 14.47 16.94
CA LYS A 131 -16.61 14.16 16.84
C LYS A 131 -17.31 14.86 15.66
N GLN A 132 -16.66 15.84 15.03
CA GLN A 132 -17.19 16.56 13.87
C GLN A 132 -16.80 15.90 12.53
N TRP A 133 -16.03 14.80 12.58
CA TRP A 133 -15.53 14.10 11.43
C TRP A 133 -16.36 12.87 11.09
N ASP A 134 -16.53 12.60 9.81
CA ASP A 134 -17.09 11.35 9.31
C ASP A 134 -15.97 10.33 9.11
N PHE A 135 -16.28 9.05 9.36
CA PHE A 135 -15.31 7.95 9.26
C PHE A 135 -15.82 6.92 8.26
N LEU A 136 -15.13 6.80 7.13
CA LEU A 136 -15.45 5.85 6.07
C LEU A 136 -14.32 4.84 5.88
N SER A 137 -14.69 3.60 5.59
CA SER A 137 -13.76 2.50 5.33
C SER A 137 -14.01 1.96 3.93
N ALA A 138 -13.00 2.04 3.04
CA ALA A 138 -13.02 1.46 1.71
C ALA A 138 -12.05 0.28 1.62
N GLY A 139 -12.39 -0.75 0.83
CA GLY A 139 -11.56 -1.92 0.58
C GLY A 139 -12.31 -3.24 0.74
N GLU A 140 -12.71 -3.59 1.94
CA GLU A 140 -13.48 -4.79 2.24
C GLU A 140 -14.80 -4.41 2.92
N GLN A 141 -15.90 -5.09 2.53
CA GLN A 141 -17.20 -4.87 3.17
C GLN A 141 -17.19 -5.45 4.57
N HIS A 142 -17.61 -4.64 5.55
CA HIS A 142 -17.74 -5.07 6.93
C HIS A 142 -18.91 -4.35 7.62
N PRO A 143 -19.47 -4.87 8.73
CA PRO A 143 -20.45 -4.16 9.53
C PRO A 143 -19.90 -2.83 10.04
N PRO A 144 -20.77 -1.82 10.31
CA PRO A 144 -20.34 -0.59 10.95
C PRO A 144 -19.65 -0.88 12.29
N VAL A 145 -18.47 -0.29 12.50
CA VAL A 145 -17.69 -0.46 13.74
C VAL A 145 -17.95 0.74 14.66
N LEU A 146 -18.46 0.47 15.85
CA LEU A 146 -18.68 1.50 16.86
C LEU A 146 -17.33 2.08 17.31
N LEU A 147 -17.17 3.39 17.16
CA LEU A 147 -16.00 4.14 17.62
C LEU A 147 -16.27 4.82 18.98
N ALA A 148 -17.42 5.50 19.09
CA ALA A 148 -17.93 6.12 20.31
C ALA A 148 -19.45 6.20 20.22
N GLU A 149 -20.12 6.71 21.26
CA GLU A 149 -21.57 6.88 21.24
C GLU A 149 -22.04 7.68 20.01
N GLY A 150 -22.89 7.06 19.18
CA GLY A 150 -23.39 7.65 17.94
C GLY A 150 -22.36 7.85 16.81
N ARG A 151 -21.12 7.33 16.97
CA ARG A 151 -20.05 7.45 15.97
C ARG A 151 -19.58 6.09 15.49
N TYR A 152 -19.55 5.91 14.17
CA TYR A 152 -19.22 4.64 13.54
C TYR A 152 -18.20 4.83 12.42
N LEU A 153 -17.32 3.85 12.27
CA LEU A 153 -16.57 3.64 11.01
C LEU A 153 -17.48 2.83 10.09
N SER A 154 -17.97 3.49 9.03
CA SER A 154 -18.90 2.91 8.08
C SER A 154 -18.17 2.36 6.86
N SER A 155 -18.41 1.08 6.52
CA SER A 155 -17.84 0.47 5.33
C SER A 155 -18.61 0.89 4.09
N VAL A 156 -17.87 1.31 3.05
CA VAL A 156 -18.37 1.50 1.69
C VAL A 156 -17.97 0.34 0.78
N GLY A 157 -17.28 -0.66 1.33
CA GLY A 157 -16.86 -1.86 0.61
C GLY A 157 -15.82 -1.59 -0.47
N LYS A 158 -15.82 -2.46 -1.47
CA LYS A 158 -14.97 -2.31 -2.67
C LYS A 158 -15.70 -1.42 -3.68
N LEU A 159 -15.13 -0.27 -3.97
CA LEU A 159 -15.68 0.71 -4.91
C LEU A 159 -15.19 0.46 -6.35
N SER A 160 -15.95 1.01 -7.31
CA SER A 160 -15.44 1.26 -8.66
C SER A 160 -14.31 2.30 -8.60
N LEU A 161 -13.46 2.39 -9.64
CA LEU A 161 -12.43 3.43 -9.69
C LEU A 161 -13.01 4.84 -9.73
N ASP A 162 -14.17 5.02 -10.36
CA ASP A 162 -14.86 6.31 -10.43
C ASP A 162 -15.35 6.74 -9.03
N ASP A 163 -16.06 5.86 -8.32
CA ASP A 163 -16.54 6.14 -6.96
C ASP A 163 -15.40 6.33 -5.97
N TYR A 164 -14.31 5.55 -6.16
CA TYR A 164 -13.11 5.70 -5.33
C TYR A 164 -12.44 7.04 -5.55
N ALA A 165 -12.33 7.52 -6.80
CA ALA A 165 -11.79 8.85 -7.11
C ALA A 165 -12.62 9.97 -6.45
N VAL A 166 -13.95 9.86 -6.45
CA VAL A 166 -14.83 10.80 -5.72
C VAL A 166 -14.54 10.78 -4.24
N LEU A 167 -14.46 9.58 -3.63
CA LEU A 167 -14.17 9.42 -2.21
C LEU A 167 -12.80 10.00 -1.82
N LEU A 168 -11.77 9.77 -2.64
CA LEU A 168 -10.45 10.34 -2.48
C LEU A 168 -10.47 11.88 -2.57
N SER A 169 -11.22 12.43 -3.54
CA SER A 169 -11.35 13.87 -3.72
C SER A 169 -12.01 14.56 -2.53
N GLU A 170 -13.04 13.94 -1.95
CA GLU A 170 -13.79 14.53 -0.82
C GLU A 170 -13.11 14.34 0.54
N SER A 171 -12.33 13.28 0.74
CA SER A 171 -11.71 12.99 2.04
C SER A 171 -10.52 13.92 2.31
N TYR A 172 -10.47 14.53 3.51
CA TYR A 172 -9.34 15.36 3.92
C TYR A 172 -8.21 14.56 4.54
N ALA A 173 -8.53 13.64 5.44
CA ALA A 173 -7.55 12.79 6.11
C ALA A 173 -7.72 11.33 5.70
N GLY A 174 -6.65 10.55 5.79
CA GLY A 174 -6.66 9.14 5.49
C GLY A 174 -5.77 8.32 6.41
N VAL A 175 -6.14 7.06 6.64
CA VAL A 175 -5.30 6.10 7.37
C VAL A 175 -5.16 4.85 6.53
N SER A 176 -3.93 4.48 6.22
CA SER A 176 -3.62 3.25 5.50
C SER A 176 -2.36 2.62 6.07
N LEU A 177 -2.52 1.63 6.95
CA LEU A 177 -1.40 0.90 7.54
C LEU A 177 -1.11 -0.37 6.75
N MET A 178 0.17 -0.75 6.70
CA MET A 178 0.62 -1.98 6.05
C MET A 178 1.87 -2.53 6.73
N VAL A 179 1.73 -3.66 7.39
CA VAL A 179 2.85 -4.43 7.98
C VAL A 179 3.50 -5.25 6.87
N SER A 180 4.27 -4.59 6.02
CA SER A 180 4.95 -5.16 4.86
C SER A 180 6.00 -4.18 4.33
N PRO A 181 7.09 -4.67 3.73
CA PRO A 181 8.05 -3.82 3.01
C PRO A 181 7.49 -3.21 1.72
N HIS A 182 6.39 -3.73 1.18
CA HIS A 182 5.71 -3.14 0.04
C HIS A 182 5.05 -1.80 0.43
N PRO A 183 5.17 -0.73 -0.40
CA PRO A 183 4.65 0.60 -0.06
C PRO A 183 3.14 0.65 0.12
N SER A 184 2.38 -0.28 -0.49
CA SER A 184 0.92 -0.22 -0.63
C SER A 184 0.48 0.90 -1.58
N TYR A 185 -0.54 0.65 -2.40
CA TYR A 185 -1.03 1.66 -3.34
C TYR A 185 -1.94 2.72 -2.68
N PRO A 186 -2.85 2.36 -1.74
CA PRO A 186 -3.81 3.31 -1.20
C PRO A 186 -3.22 4.57 -0.56
N PRO A 187 -2.12 4.55 0.22
CA PRO A 187 -1.55 5.77 0.74
C PRO A 187 -0.98 6.69 -0.35
N LEU A 188 -0.47 6.12 -1.44
CA LEU A 188 0.05 6.87 -2.58
C LEU A 188 -1.09 7.51 -3.39
N GLU A 189 -2.16 6.76 -3.63
CA GLU A 189 -3.39 7.24 -4.30
C GLU A 189 -4.05 8.35 -3.49
N MET A 190 -4.23 8.15 -2.19
CA MET A 190 -4.76 9.18 -1.26
C MET A 190 -3.94 10.47 -1.34
N ALA A 191 -2.61 10.37 -1.24
CA ALA A 191 -1.73 11.54 -1.29
C ALA A 191 -1.81 12.28 -2.63
N ALA A 192 -1.93 11.58 -3.75
CA ALA A 192 -2.09 12.16 -5.09
C ALA A 192 -3.37 13.01 -5.19
N PHE A 193 -4.45 12.58 -4.54
CA PHE A 193 -5.71 13.33 -4.45
C PHE A 193 -5.74 14.38 -3.33
N GLY A 194 -4.60 14.70 -2.72
CA GLY A 194 -4.49 15.73 -1.69
C GLY A 194 -5.01 15.33 -0.31
N VAL A 195 -5.25 14.04 -0.08
CA VAL A 195 -5.59 13.53 1.26
C VAL A 195 -4.34 13.59 2.14
N GLN A 196 -4.48 14.04 3.39
CA GLN A 196 -3.43 14.01 4.39
C GLN A 196 -3.40 12.62 5.03
N VAL A 197 -2.36 11.84 4.74
CA VAL A 197 -2.34 10.40 5.01
C VAL A 197 -1.46 10.06 6.20
N VAL A 198 -1.98 9.24 7.10
CA VAL A 198 -1.19 8.56 8.14
C VAL A 198 -0.93 7.13 7.69
N THR A 199 0.34 6.77 7.62
CA THR A 199 0.80 5.40 7.33
C THR A 199 1.91 5.00 8.29
N ASN A 200 2.45 3.79 8.15
CA ASN A 200 3.55 3.30 8.98
C ASN A 200 4.81 3.03 8.15
N GLN A 201 5.96 3.26 8.76
CA GLN A 201 7.22 2.68 8.32
C GLN A 201 7.22 1.16 8.57
N TYR A 202 7.97 0.44 7.78
CA TYR A 202 8.21 -0.98 7.99
C TYR A 202 9.55 -1.35 7.35
N ASP A 203 10.54 -1.68 8.17
CA ASP A 203 11.90 -1.97 7.72
C ASP A 203 12.44 -0.84 6.81
N CYS A 204 12.82 -1.13 5.57
CA CYS A 204 13.29 -0.14 4.60
C CYS A 204 12.16 0.75 4.00
N LYS A 205 10.90 0.45 4.26
CA LYS A 205 9.77 1.24 3.75
C LYS A 205 9.55 2.51 4.56
N ASP A 206 9.76 3.67 3.94
CA ASP A 206 9.34 4.97 4.46
C ASP A 206 8.76 5.82 3.31
N LEU A 207 7.49 6.17 3.40
CA LEU A 207 6.78 6.93 2.38
C LEU A 207 6.80 8.45 2.61
N SER A 208 7.49 8.95 3.63
CA SER A 208 7.55 10.38 3.95
C SER A 208 8.17 11.21 2.82
N THR A 209 9.08 10.61 2.03
CA THR A 209 9.73 11.26 0.89
C THR A 209 8.87 11.26 -0.39
N PHE A 210 7.81 10.45 -0.42
CA PHE A 210 6.95 10.34 -1.59
C PHE A 210 6.06 11.56 -1.78
N SER A 211 5.52 12.11 -0.68
CA SER A 211 4.65 13.28 -0.70
C SER A 211 4.66 13.98 0.66
N PRO A 212 4.62 15.33 0.71
CA PRO A 212 4.42 16.08 1.95
C PRO A 212 3.05 15.81 2.59
N ASN A 213 2.12 15.19 1.87
CA ASN A 213 0.82 14.79 2.39
C ASN A 213 0.87 13.47 3.18
N ILE A 214 2.04 12.81 3.28
CA ILE A 214 2.18 11.53 3.97
C ILE A 214 2.95 11.71 5.29
N THR A 215 2.29 11.36 6.38
CA THR A 215 2.91 11.18 7.70
C THR A 215 3.21 9.70 7.89
N SER A 216 4.48 9.31 7.76
CA SER A 216 4.95 7.93 7.87
C SER A 216 5.48 7.69 9.28
N LEU A 217 4.76 6.93 10.09
CA LEU A 217 5.04 6.73 11.51
C LEU A 217 6.08 5.62 11.71
N ASN A 218 7.17 5.92 12.40
CA ASN A 218 8.16 4.92 12.80
C ASN A 218 7.55 3.89 13.79
N ARG A 219 6.64 4.33 14.64
CA ARG A 219 5.89 3.48 15.56
C ARG A 219 4.41 3.68 15.36
N ALA A 220 3.74 2.67 14.80
CA ALA A 220 2.29 2.69 14.65
C ALA A 220 1.63 2.11 15.91
N THR A 221 1.27 2.97 16.85
CA THR A 221 0.45 2.63 18.01
C THR A 221 -0.83 3.46 18.00
N PRO A 222 -1.89 3.08 18.76
CA PRO A 222 -3.10 3.89 18.84
C PRO A 222 -2.83 5.34 19.24
N ARG A 223 -1.81 5.57 20.06
CA ARG A 223 -1.41 6.91 20.51
C ARG A 223 -0.79 7.74 19.37
N GLU A 224 0.20 7.20 18.67
CA GLU A 224 0.89 7.91 17.62
C GLU A 224 -0.03 8.17 16.40
N VAL A 225 -0.85 7.19 16.01
CA VAL A 225 -1.83 7.37 14.93
C VAL A 225 -2.89 8.42 15.32
N SER A 226 -3.42 8.37 16.55
CA SER A 226 -4.40 9.37 17.01
C SER A 226 -3.80 10.78 17.09
N SER A 227 -2.54 10.90 17.54
CA SER A 227 -1.83 12.19 17.57
C SER A 227 -1.62 12.75 16.16
N ALA A 228 -1.17 11.93 15.23
CA ALA A 228 -1.00 12.35 13.85
C ALA A 228 -2.33 12.78 13.20
N LEU A 229 -3.43 12.08 13.47
CA LEU A 229 -4.76 12.50 13.01
C LEU A 229 -5.19 13.83 13.65
N HIS A 230 -4.96 14.03 14.94
CA HIS A 230 -5.22 15.30 15.62
C HIS A 230 -4.47 16.45 14.93
N ASP A 231 -3.16 16.30 14.70
CA ASP A 231 -2.32 17.33 14.07
C ASP A 231 -2.77 17.66 12.65
N ILE A 232 -3.08 16.63 11.84
CA ILE A 232 -3.61 16.79 10.49
C ILE A 232 -4.95 17.51 10.49
N CYS A 233 -5.89 17.03 11.30
CA CYS A 233 -7.28 17.49 11.29
C CYS A 233 -7.46 18.87 11.95
N SER A 234 -6.58 19.24 12.88
CA SER A 234 -6.52 20.59 13.45
C SER A 234 -6.16 21.65 12.41
N ASN A 235 -5.48 21.26 11.33
CA ASN A 235 -5.10 22.11 10.22
C ASN A 235 -6.04 21.97 9.00
N PHE A 236 -7.29 21.59 9.22
CA PHE A 236 -8.26 21.36 8.15
C PHE A 236 -8.37 22.55 7.17
N LYS A 237 -8.35 22.22 5.88
CA LYS A 237 -8.59 23.15 4.78
C LYS A 237 -9.68 22.59 3.89
N SER A 238 -10.67 23.42 3.56
CA SER A 238 -11.78 23.02 2.67
C SER A 238 -11.35 22.83 1.22
N GLU A 239 -10.17 23.31 0.85
CA GLU A 239 -9.58 23.14 -0.48
C GLU A 239 -8.09 22.81 -0.33
N VAL A 240 -7.61 21.85 -1.10
CA VAL A 240 -6.20 21.43 -1.11
C VAL A 240 -5.69 21.23 -2.54
N SER A 241 -4.38 21.37 -2.72
CA SER A 241 -3.72 21.03 -3.98
C SER A 241 -3.60 19.50 -4.12
N CYS A 242 -3.90 19.02 -5.33
CA CYS A 242 -3.66 17.66 -5.77
C CYS A 242 -2.30 17.49 -6.45
N ALA A 243 -2.00 16.25 -6.83
CA ALA A 243 -0.79 15.90 -7.58
C ALA A 243 0.54 16.31 -6.88
N ASN A 244 0.50 16.49 -5.56
CA ASN A 244 1.68 16.82 -4.75
C ASN A 244 2.43 15.54 -4.35
N VAL A 245 2.83 14.77 -5.34
CA VAL A 245 3.54 13.49 -5.23
C VAL A 245 4.69 13.44 -6.21
N LEU A 246 5.52 12.41 -6.14
CA LEU A 246 6.61 12.22 -7.10
C LEU A 246 6.07 12.22 -8.54
N LYS A 247 6.73 12.96 -9.43
CA LYS A 247 6.32 13.07 -10.84
C LYS A 247 6.28 11.71 -11.53
N SER A 248 7.24 10.83 -11.23
CA SER A 248 7.32 9.47 -11.76
C SER A 248 6.11 8.60 -11.41
N TYR A 249 5.40 8.92 -10.34
CA TYR A 249 4.16 8.23 -9.97
C TYR A 249 2.96 8.64 -10.85
N LEU A 250 2.91 9.90 -11.25
CA LEU A 250 1.83 10.43 -12.10
C LEU A 250 2.07 10.16 -13.58
N GLU A 251 3.33 10.21 -14.01
CA GLU A 251 3.74 10.11 -15.41
C GLU A 251 4.76 8.96 -15.55
N CYS A 252 4.30 7.79 -15.93
CA CYS A 252 5.14 6.63 -16.20
C CYS A 252 4.90 6.13 -17.63
N PRO A 253 5.65 6.64 -18.65
CA PRO A 253 5.41 6.30 -20.05
C PRO A 253 5.77 4.86 -20.38
N ASP A 254 6.75 4.29 -19.71
CA ASP A 254 7.14 2.87 -19.83
C ASP A 254 7.46 2.31 -18.43
N PRO A 255 6.49 1.63 -17.81
CA PRO A 255 6.70 1.05 -16.48
C PRO A 255 7.60 -0.20 -16.49
N TYR A 256 7.81 -0.82 -17.66
CA TYR A 256 8.51 -2.09 -17.80
C TYR A 256 9.64 -2.06 -18.85
N PRO A 257 10.63 -1.15 -18.74
CA PRO A 257 11.66 -0.97 -19.77
C PRO A 257 12.57 -2.19 -19.96
N PHE A 258 12.53 -3.13 -19.03
CA PHE A 258 13.34 -4.36 -19.01
C PHE A 258 12.67 -5.57 -19.70
N ILE A 259 11.44 -5.45 -20.20
CA ILE A 259 10.74 -6.60 -20.80
C ILE A 259 11.51 -7.20 -21.97
N SER A 260 12.06 -6.37 -22.87
CA SER A 260 12.84 -6.85 -24.02
C SER A 260 14.10 -7.63 -23.59
N GLU A 261 14.73 -7.23 -22.49
CA GLU A 261 15.88 -7.96 -21.95
C GLU A 261 15.48 -9.34 -21.40
N ILE A 262 14.32 -9.41 -20.70
CA ILE A 262 13.78 -10.70 -20.22
C ILE A 262 13.45 -11.62 -21.40
N GLU A 263 12.82 -11.10 -22.44
CA GLU A 263 12.54 -11.90 -23.67
C GLU A 263 13.81 -12.47 -24.28
N ASP A 264 14.87 -11.65 -24.37
CA ASP A 264 16.16 -12.09 -24.93
C ASP A 264 16.81 -13.17 -24.06
N LEU A 265 16.68 -13.10 -22.73
CA LEU A 265 17.19 -14.11 -21.82
C LEU A 265 16.48 -15.46 -22.00
N ILE A 266 15.18 -15.44 -22.28
CA ILE A 266 14.40 -16.65 -22.54
C ILE A 266 14.79 -17.26 -23.91
N LYS A 267 15.00 -16.44 -24.93
CA LYS A 267 15.31 -16.88 -26.28
C LYS A 267 16.73 -17.46 -26.43
N ARG A 268 17.68 -17.07 -25.59
CA ARG A 268 19.10 -17.48 -25.66
C ARG A 268 19.37 -18.86 -25.06
N LYS A 269 18.40 -19.50 -24.42
CA LYS A 269 18.51 -20.83 -23.79
C LYS A 269 17.71 -21.86 -24.54
#